data_608df52b3e7938174196204bc735f039
#
_entry.id   608df52b3e7938174196204bc735f039
#
_cell.length_a   1.000
_cell.length_b   1.000
_cell.length_c   1.000
_cell.angle_alpha   90.00
_cell.angle_beta   90.00
_cell.angle_gamma   90.00
#
_symmetry.space_group_name_H-M   'P 1'
#
loop_
_entity.id
_entity.type
_entity.pdbx_description
1 polymer ?
#
loop_
_entity_poly.entity_id
_entity_poly.type
_entity_poly.pdbx_seq_one_letter_code
_entity_poly.pdbx_strand_id
1 'polypeptide(L)'
;MASPKDADPLAVDFAALRVLRLVHDYGSFSRAAEMLGVNQSSVSYTVDRLRRAFGDPLFVRQGVGVVPTDRCEDIVRAAARMVDEFVALAAPRAFDPAFAAATVTISCNYYERATLVPVLVQRLRATAPGLKLRVITSTVRGREQLSRGESDLLIGPVKIDEAGFYGRRLLGDHYVCVLAHDNPLGDSPLDVARFAAAPQVVITYGGNWRSRYLVEMEAAGLAPNMALELPSPATLREILPGTDLIATVPLRSARSFGAGLRIVDCPFPAPFGIDLYWTTRTHHSPMHRWLRGLIGHIAAELETDQPGK
;
A
#
# COMPACT_ATOMS: atom_id res chain seq x y z
N MET A 1 -9.42 -49.81 -30.70
CA MET A 1 -9.98 -48.46 -30.46
C MET A 1 -9.81 -48.17 -28.96
N ALA A 2 -8.89 -47.30 -28.57
CA ALA A 2 -8.70 -46.88 -27.19
C ALA A 2 -9.89 -46.03 -26.77
N SER A 3 -10.40 -46.25 -25.57
CA SER A 3 -11.55 -45.57 -25.00
C SER A 3 -11.25 -44.06 -24.81
N PRO A 4 -12.24 -43.15 -25.00
CA PRO A 4 -12.04 -41.68 -24.86
C PRO A 4 -11.70 -41.20 -23.44
N LYS A 5 -11.49 -42.13 -22.49
CA LYS A 5 -11.28 -41.79 -21.06
C LYS A 5 -9.83 -41.46 -20.67
N ASP A 6 -8.85 -41.59 -21.57
CA ASP A 6 -7.42 -41.37 -21.26
C ASP A 6 -6.83 -40.04 -21.78
N ALA A 7 -7.65 -39.19 -22.38
CA ALA A 7 -7.20 -37.90 -22.86
C ALA A 7 -7.40 -36.84 -21.80
N ASP A 8 -6.34 -36.52 -21.02
CA ASP A 8 -6.34 -35.38 -20.11
C ASP A 8 -5.58 -34.21 -20.75
N PRO A 9 -6.30 -33.21 -21.29
CA PRO A 9 -5.68 -32.03 -21.87
C PRO A 9 -4.91 -31.21 -20.83
N LEU A 10 -5.20 -31.34 -19.53
CA LEU A 10 -4.51 -30.64 -18.43
C LEU A 10 -3.14 -31.24 -18.13
N ALA A 11 -2.84 -32.46 -18.64
CA ALA A 11 -1.51 -33.04 -18.58
C ALA A 11 -0.52 -32.45 -19.58
N VAL A 12 -0.97 -31.53 -20.46
CA VAL A 12 -0.15 -30.84 -21.45
C VAL A 12 0.57 -29.67 -20.84
N ASP A 13 1.90 -29.69 -20.86
CA ASP A 13 2.74 -28.60 -20.35
C ASP A 13 3.15 -27.61 -21.49
N PHE A 14 3.66 -26.44 -21.10
CA PHE A 14 4.13 -25.43 -22.06
C PHE A 14 5.28 -25.92 -22.95
N ALA A 15 6.12 -26.85 -22.45
CA ALA A 15 7.20 -27.39 -23.22
C ALA A 15 6.65 -28.24 -24.39
N ALA A 16 5.60 -29.03 -24.15
CA ALA A 16 4.91 -29.79 -25.19
C ALA A 16 4.24 -28.88 -26.24
N LEU A 17 3.61 -27.79 -25.82
CA LEU A 17 3.03 -26.79 -26.73
C LEU A 17 4.11 -26.10 -27.59
N ARG A 18 5.29 -25.84 -27.02
CA ARG A 18 6.44 -25.32 -27.78
C ARG A 18 6.94 -26.31 -28.81
N VAL A 19 7.01 -27.61 -28.50
CA VAL A 19 7.34 -28.67 -29.47
C VAL A 19 6.32 -28.69 -30.59
N LEU A 20 5.02 -28.66 -30.28
CA LEU A 20 3.94 -28.65 -31.28
C LEU A 20 4.11 -27.48 -32.25
N ARG A 21 4.33 -26.28 -31.75
CA ARG A 21 4.54 -25.07 -32.56
C ARG A 21 5.74 -25.20 -33.48
N LEU A 22 6.87 -25.71 -33.01
CA LEU A 22 8.06 -25.84 -33.83
C LEU A 22 7.89 -26.88 -34.91
N VAL A 23 7.20 -28.02 -34.67
CA VAL A 23 6.88 -28.99 -35.69
C VAL A 23 5.94 -28.39 -36.73
N HIS A 24 4.96 -27.60 -36.30
CA HIS A 24 4.05 -26.87 -37.20
C HIS A 24 4.81 -25.87 -38.09
N ASP A 25 5.66 -25.03 -37.50
CA ASP A 25 6.37 -23.94 -38.21
C ASP A 25 7.39 -24.47 -39.22
N TYR A 26 8.04 -25.61 -38.93
CA TYR A 26 9.06 -26.20 -39.79
C TYR A 26 8.56 -27.34 -40.69
N GLY A 27 7.37 -27.86 -40.46
CA GLY A 27 6.84 -29.02 -41.20
C GLY A 27 7.72 -30.29 -41.07
N SER A 28 8.57 -30.38 -40.03
CA SER A 28 9.58 -31.42 -39.86
C SER A 28 9.91 -31.66 -38.38
N PHE A 29 9.79 -32.93 -37.98
CA PHE A 29 10.19 -33.39 -36.65
C PHE A 29 11.69 -33.26 -36.38
N SER A 30 12.52 -33.56 -37.37
CA SER A 30 13.97 -33.48 -37.27
C SER A 30 14.43 -32.04 -37.09
N ARG A 31 13.85 -31.11 -37.87
CA ARG A 31 14.20 -29.70 -37.79
C ARG A 31 13.74 -29.06 -36.44
N ALA A 32 12.57 -29.44 -35.97
CA ALA A 32 12.09 -29.04 -34.65
C ALA A 32 13.01 -29.56 -33.52
N ALA A 33 13.53 -30.79 -33.67
CA ALA A 33 14.48 -31.36 -32.72
C ALA A 33 15.82 -30.61 -32.68
N GLU A 34 16.36 -30.25 -33.85
CA GLU A 34 17.57 -29.42 -33.97
C GLU A 34 17.39 -28.06 -33.26
N MET A 35 16.27 -27.39 -33.50
CA MET A 35 15.96 -26.08 -32.88
C MET A 35 15.80 -26.14 -31.36
N LEU A 36 15.42 -27.29 -30.82
CA LEU A 36 15.28 -27.54 -29.41
C LEU A 36 16.55 -28.10 -28.75
N GLY A 37 17.55 -28.49 -29.52
CA GLY A 37 18.75 -29.15 -29.02
C GLY A 37 18.49 -30.54 -28.43
N VAL A 38 17.47 -31.27 -28.96
CA VAL A 38 17.08 -32.59 -28.50
C VAL A 38 17.11 -33.59 -29.67
N ASN A 39 16.94 -34.88 -29.37
CA ASN A 39 16.82 -35.89 -30.43
C ASN A 39 15.39 -35.93 -31.01
N GLN A 40 15.25 -36.38 -32.25
CA GLN A 40 13.97 -36.49 -32.94
C GLN A 40 12.98 -37.42 -32.24
N SER A 41 13.46 -38.48 -31.56
CA SER A 41 12.61 -39.39 -30.79
C SER A 41 11.89 -38.71 -29.64
N SER A 42 12.53 -37.73 -28.98
CA SER A 42 11.91 -36.91 -27.93
C SER A 42 10.77 -36.05 -28.48
N VAL A 43 10.98 -35.44 -29.65
CA VAL A 43 9.93 -34.66 -30.32
C VAL A 43 8.77 -35.55 -30.71
N SER A 44 9.06 -36.73 -31.32
CA SER A 44 8.03 -37.71 -31.71
C SER A 44 7.23 -38.20 -30.51
N TYR A 45 7.89 -38.53 -29.40
CA TYR A 45 7.24 -38.94 -28.17
C TYR A 45 6.30 -37.81 -27.60
N THR A 46 6.76 -36.58 -27.64
CA THR A 46 5.95 -35.43 -27.19
C THR A 46 4.73 -35.23 -28.06
N VAL A 47 4.88 -35.34 -29.41
CA VAL A 47 3.74 -35.22 -30.32
C VAL A 47 2.77 -36.39 -30.15
N ASP A 48 3.24 -37.61 -29.89
CA ASP A 48 2.37 -38.74 -29.61
C ASP A 48 1.59 -38.59 -28.30
N ARG A 49 2.18 -37.94 -27.28
CA ARG A 49 1.48 -37.55 -26.07
C ARG A 49 0.38 -36.53 -26.36
N LEU A 50 0.67 -35.52 -27.18
CA LEU A 50 -0.29 -34.52 -27.62
C LEU A 50 -1.43 -35.11 -28.46
N ARG A 51 -1.13 -36.04 -29.37
CA ARG A 51 -2.13 -36.80 -30.17
C ARG A 51 -3.15 -37.48 -29.26
N ARG A 52 -2.66 -38.14 -28.21
CA ARG A 52 -3.53 -38.78 -27.21
C ARG A 52 -4.35 -37.74 -26.40
N ALA A 53 -3.73 -36.66 -25.98
CA ALA A 53 -4.40 -35.61 -25.18
C ALA A 53 -5.52 -34.90 -25.96
N PHE A 54 -5.31 -34.66 -27.26
CA PHE A 54 -6.28 -33.93 -28.09
C PHE A 54 -7.17 -34.85 -28.97
N GLY A 55 -6.91 -36.14 -28.97
CA GLY A 55 -7.68 -37.12 -29.76
C GLY A 55 -7.57 -36.90 -31.28
N ASP A 56 -6.46 -36.31 -31.77
CA ASP A 56 -6.27 -35.91 -33.14
C ASP A 56 -4.87 -36.33 -33.65
N PRO A 57 -4.67 -36.72 -34.90
CA PRO A 57 -3.35 -37.01 -35.46
C PRO A 57 -2.37 -35.85 -35.46
N LEU A 58 -2.85 -34.61 -35.34
CA LEU A 58 -2.15 -33.31 -35.33
C LEU A 58 -1.33 -33.05 -36.61
N PHE A 59 -0.60 -34.04 -37.07
CA PHE A 59 0.20 -33.97 -38.31
C PHE A 59 0.00 -35.20 -39.16
N VAL A 60 -0.18 -35.02 -40.48
CA VAL A 60 -0.25 -36.05 -41.49
C VAL A 60 0.94 -35.94 -42.46
N ARG A 61 1.38 -37.06 -42.98
CA ARG A 61 2.49 -37.06 -43.96
C ARG A 61 2.03 -36.51 -45.31
N GLN A 62 2.82 -35.59 -45.86
CA GLN A 62 2.63 -35.07 -47.21
C GLN A 62 4.00 -34.86 -47.86
N GLY A 63 4.29 -35.65 -48.91
CA GLY A 63 5.60 -35.63 -49.55
C GLY A 63 6.73 -36.01 -48.57
N VAL A 64 7.76 -35.17 -48.49
CA VAL A 64 8.96 -35.39 -47.65
C VAL A 64 8.76 -34.88 -46.20
N GLY A 65 7.65 -34.18 -45.90
CA GLY A 65 7.38 -33.54 -44.61
C GLY A 65 6.08 -33.96 -44.01
N VAL A 66 5.64 -33.14 -43.04
CA VAL A 66 4.34 -33.26 -42.39
C VAL A 66 3.57 -31.96 -42.50
N VAL A 67 2.26 -32.06 -42.62
CA VAL A 67 1.34 -30.91 -42.61
C VAL A 67 0.39 -31.02 -41.43
N PRO A 68 0.01 -29.91 -40.82
CA PRO A 68 -0.92 -29.90 -39.69
C PRO A 68 -2.34 -30.26 -40.14
N THR A 69 -3.12 -30.86 -39.24
CA THR A 69 -4.58 -30.96 -39.37
C THR A 69 -5.22 -29.61 -39.01
N ASP A 70 -6.48 -29.38 -39.42
CA ASP A 70 -7.25 -28.20 -39.04
C ASP A 70 -7.29 -28.06 -37.49
N ARG A 71 -7.42 -29.20 -36.80
CA ARG A 71 -7.41 -29.23 -35.33
C ARG A 71 -6.06 -28.80 -34.74
N CYS A 72 -4.94 -29.20 -35.38
CA CYS A 72 -3.60 -28.78 -34.98
C CYS A 72 -3.45 -27.26 -35.15
N GLU A 73 -3.94 -26.69 -36.25
CA GLU A 73 -3.94 -25.24 -36.48
C GLU A 73 -4.64 -24.46 -35.35
N ASP A 74 -5.84 -24.94 -34.96
CA ASP A 74 -6.60 -24.32 -33.87
C ASP A 74 -5.85 -24.37 -32.53
N ILE A 75 -5.25 -25.54 -32.23
CA ILE A 75 -4.48 -25.75 -31.00
C ILE A 75 -3.23 -24.86 -30.98
N VAL A 76 -2.49 -24.79 -32.10
CA VAL A 76 -1.27 -23.95 -32.20
C VAL A 76 -1.62 -22.47 -31.98
N ARG A 77 -2.70 -21.98 -32.63
CA ARG A 77 -3.15 -20.60 -32.43
C ARG A 77 -3.54 -20.30 -30.96
N ALA A 78 -4.24 -21.23 -30.33
CA ALA A 78 -4.61 -21.07 -28.93
C ALA A 78 -3.39 -21.12 -28.00
N ALA A 79 -2.48 -22.08 -28.22
CA ALA A 79 -1.25 -22.24 -27.45
C ALA A 79 -0.33 -21.03 -27.58
N ALA A 80 -0.20 -20.45 -28.78
CA ALA A 80 0.60 -19.24 -28.99
C ALA A 80 0.10 -18.09 -28.09
N ARG A 81 -1.20 -17.83 -28.07
CA ARG A 81 -1.77 -16.79 -27.21
C ARG A 81 -1.51 -17.05 -25.72
N MET A 82 -1.68 -18.29 -25.26
CA MET A 82 -1.41 -18.66 -23.86
C MET A 82 0.06 -18.44 -23.47
N VAL A 83 0.99 -18.84 -24.35
CA VAL A 83 2.43 -18.65 -24.12
C VAL A 83 2.78 -17.17 -24.11
N ASP A 84 2.27 -16.38 -25.06
CA ASP A 84 2.53 -14.95 -25.15
C ASP A 84 1.99 -14.21 -23.91
N GLU A 85 0.80 -14.55 -23.42
CA GLU A 85 0.24 -14.01 -22.18
C GLU A 85 1.10 -14.39 -20.98
N PHE A 86 1.57 -15.63 -20.89
CA PHE A 86 2.43 -16.08 -19.81
C PHE A 86 3.79 -15.37 -19.81
N VAL A 87 4.41 -15.22 -20.99
CA VAL A 87 5.68 -14.47 -21.16
C VAL A 87 5.48 -13.01 -20.79
N ALA A 88 4.35 -12.40 -21.16
CA ALA A 88 4.02 -11.04 -20.76
C ALA A 88 3.89 -10.87 -19.24
N LEU A 89 3.46 -11.89 -18.50
CA LEU A 89 3.44 -11.89 -17.04
C LEU A 89 4.84 -11.96 -16.42
N ALA A 90 5.77 -12.68 -17.08
CA ALA A 90 7.15 -12.81 -16.63
C ALA A 90 8.02 -11.58 -16.94
N ALA A 91 7.60 -10.76 -17.89
CA ALA A 91 8.34 -9.55 -18.27
C ALA A 91 8.27 -8.52 -17.13
N PRO A 92 9.40 -7.85 -16.79
CA PRO A 92 9.39 -6.74 -15.85
C PRO A 92 8.47 -5.63 -16.36
N ARG A 93 7.32 -5.45 -15.73
CA ARG A 93 6.44 -4.32 -16.08
C ARG A 93 7.07 -3.03 -15.54
N ALA A 94 7.49 -2.14 -16.43
CA ALA A 94 7.72 -0.75 -16.06
C ALA A 94 6.42 -0.20 -15.48
N PHE A 95 6.46 0.28 -14.23
CA PHE A 95 5.29 0.91 -13.62
C PHE A 95 5.14 2.31 -14.19
N ASP A 96 4.01 2.57 -14.80
CA ASP A 96 3.59 3.90 -15.22
C ASP A 96 2.40 4.34 -14.36
N PRO A 97 2.55 5.39 -13.54
CA PRO A 97 1.48 5.90 -12.69
C PRO A 97 0.21 6.27 -13.47
N ALA A 98 0.35 6.81 -14.69
CA ALA A 98 -0.77 7.26 -15.49
C ALA A 98 -1.76 6.14 -15.86
N PHE A 99 -1.27 4.92 -15.97
CA PHE A 99 -2.08 3.72 -16.30
C PHE A 99 -2.33 2.81 -15.10
N ALA A 100 -1.93 3.22 -13.91
CA ALA A 100 -2.13 2.43 -12.70
C ALA A 100 -3.62 2.32 -12.35
N ALA A 101 -4.13 1.09 -12.25
CA ALA A 101 -5.50 0.79 -11.84
C ALA A 101 -5.47 -0.21 -10.68
N ALA A 102 -5.40 0.29 -9.46
CA ALA A 102 -5.34 -0.51 -8.25
C ALA A 102 -5.99 0.22 -7.08
N THR A 103 -6.30 -0.50 -6.01
CA THR A 103 -6.67 0.08 -4.72
C THR A 103 -5.52 -0.10 -3.74
N VAL A 104 -5.07 1.00 -3.11
CA VAL A 104 -4.09 0.97 -2.03
C VAL A 104 -4.78 1.37 -0.73
N THR A 105 -4.57 0.58 0.32
CA THR A 105 -5.13 0.84 1.64
C THR A 105 -4.05 1.39 2.58
N ILE A 106 -4.30 2.58 3.13
CA ILE A 106 -3.45 3.22 4.15
C ILE A 106 -4.15 3.14 5.50
N SER A 107 -3.47 2.59 6.50
CA SER A 107 -3.87 2.62 7.90
C SER A 107 -3.23 3.83 8.59
N CYS A 108 -4.04 4.72 9.17
CA CYS A 108 -3.57 5.90 9.88
C CYS A 108 -4.67 6.49 10.77
N ASN A 109 -4.30 7.37 11.70
CA ASN A 109 -5.25 8.07 12.57
C ASN A 109 -5.61 9.47 12.03
N TYR A 110 -6.27 10.27 12.85
CA TYR A 110 -6.75 11.59 12.44
C TYR A 110 -5.61 12.52 12.02
N TYR A 111 -4.52 12.56 12.76
CA TYR A 111 -3.41 13.47 12.50
C TYR A 111 -2.83 13.26 11.10
N GLU A 112 -2.49 12.04 10.76
CA GLU A 112 -1.91 11.69 9.46
C GLU A 112 -2.92 11.91 8.32
N ARG A 113 -4.21 11.61 8.57
CA ARG A 113 -5.28 11.89 7.60
C ARG A 113 -5.42 13.38 7.32
N ALA A 114 -5.43 14.20 8.34
CA ALA A 114 -5.58 15.65 8.17
C ALA A 114 -4.35 16.30 7.53
N THR A 115 -3.15 15.77 7.80
CA THR A 115 -1.88 16.37 7.38
C THR A 115 -1.43 15.90 6.00
N LEU A 116 -1.46 14.59 5.74
CA LEU A 116 -0.83 13.99 4.54
C LEU A 116 -1.84 13.65 3.43
N VAL A 117 -3.02 13.14 3.81
CA VAL A 117 -3.96 12.60 2.82
C VAL A 117 -4.50 13.65 1.85
N PRO A 118 -4.82 14.90 2.23
CA PRO A 118 -5.31 15.90 1.28
C PRO A 118 -4.32 16.17 0.14
N VAL A 119 -3.04 16.39 0.47
CA VAL A 119 -1.98 16.62 -0.52
C VAL A 119 -1.74 15.37 -1.36
N LEU A 120 -1.72 14.19 -0.72
CA LEU A 120 -1.56 12.92 -1.42
C LEU A 120 -2.67 12.70 -2.46
N VAL A 121 -3.93 12.96 -2.10
CA VAL A 121 -5.07 12.82 -3.03
C VAL A 121 -4.93 13.78 -4.22
N GLN A 122 -4.55 15.04 -3.99
CA GLN A 122 -4.32 16.00 -5.06
C GLN A 122 -3.24 15.51 -6.04
N ARG A 123 -2.10 15.04 -5.53
CA ARG A 123 -1.01 14.51 -6.35
C ARG A 123 -1.41 13.23 -7.11
N LEU A 124 -2.12 12.31 -6.45
CA LEU A 124 -2.61 11.09 -7.08
C LEU A 124 -3.60 11.39 -8.20
N ARG A 125 -4.54 12.31 -8.00
CA ARG A 125 -5.49 12.69 -9.06
C ARG A 125 -4.81 13.27 -10.30
N ALA A 126 -3.69 13.97 -10.11
CA ALA A 126 -2.92 14.55 -11.19
C ALA A 126 -2.01 13.53 -11.92
N THR A 127 -1.46 12.55 -11.21
CA THR A 127 -0.40 11.68 -11.76
C THR A 127 -0.81 10.22 -11.95
N ALA A 128 -1.77 9.73 -11.17
CA ALA A 128 -2.24 8.34 -11.19
C ALA A 128 -3.77 8.26 -10.99
N PRO A 129 -4.58 8.81 -11.93
CA PRO A 129 -6.02 9.01 -11.74
C PRO A 129 -6.81 7.71 -11.57
N GLY A 130 -6.31 6.58 -12.06
CA GLY A 130 -6.92 5.25 -11.90
C GLY A 130 -6.60 4.58 -10.56
N LEU A 131 -5.66 5.12 -9.77
CA LEU A 131 -5.29 4.56 -8.48
C LEU A 131 -6.31 5.02 -7.42
N LYS A 132 -6.93 4.04 -6.73
CA LYS A 132 -7.90 4.28 -5.67
C LYS A 132 -7.21 4.22 -4.31
N LEU A 133 -7.46 5.22 -3.47
CA LEU A 133 -6.97 5.26 -2.09
C LEU A 133 -8.09 4.88 -1.14
N ARG A 134 -7.85 3.88 -0.29
CA ARG A 134 -8.67 3.52 0.86
C ARG A 134 -7.93 3.91 2.13
N VAL A 135 -8.57 4.65 3.01
CA VAL A 135 -8.00 5.03 4.30
C VAL A 135 -8.80 4.34 5.40
N ILE A 136 -8.11 3.62 6.27
CA ILE A 136 -8.70 2.96 7.44
C ILE A 136 -8.07 3.49 8.72
N THR A 137 -8.81 3.43 9.81
CA THR A 137 -8.31 3.88 11.12
C THR A 137 -7.38 2.83 11.71
N SER A 138 -6.19 3.26 12.11
CA SER A 138 -5.18 2.37 12.68
C SER A 138 -5.47 2.07 14.16
N THR A 139 -5.87 3.08 14.94
CA THR A 139 -5.96 2.99 16.41
C THR A 139 -4.71 2.28 16.98
N VAL A 140 -4.88 1.23 17.78
CA VAL A 140 -3.78 0.37 18.29
C VAL A 140 -3.49 -0.83 17.38
N ARG A 141 -4.27 -1.05 16.32
CA ARG A 141 -4.21 -2.25 15.45
C ARG A 141 -3.43 -2.05 14.16
N GLY A 142 -2.84 -0.88 13.92
CA GLY A 142 -2.18 -0.56 12.65
C GLY A 142 -1.11 -1.57 12.25
N ARG A 143 -0.28 -2.04 13.20
CA ARG A 143 0.71 -3.10 12.96
C ARG A 143 0.04 -4.42 12.53
N GLU A 144 -1.01 -4.84 13.22
CA GLU A 144 -1.74 -6.06 12.92
C GLU A 144 -2.43 -5.99 11.55
N GLN A 145 -3.08 -4.86 11.25
CA GLN A 145 -3.71 -4.61 9.94
C GLN A 145 -2.68 -4.73 8.81
N LEU A 146 -1.47 -4.18 9.00
CA LEU A 146 -0.39 -4.25 8.02
C LEU A 146 0.14 -5.69 7.88
N SER A 147 0.31 -6.41 8.98
CA SER A 147 0.76 -7.81 9.00
C SER A 147 -0.24 -8.75 8.30
N ARG A 148 -1.53 -8.53 8.50
CA ARG A 148 -2.60 -9.33 7.88
C ARG A 148 -2.92 -8.92 6.42
N GLY A 149 -2.27 -7.86 5.91
CA GLY A 149 -2.55 -7.35 4.58
C GLY A 149 -3.90 -6.63 4.46
N GLU A 150 -4.53 -6.26 5.57
CA GLU A 150 -5.72 -5.40 5.62
C GLU A 150 -5.37 -3.97 5.18
N SER A 151 -4.11 -3.56 5.36
CA SER A 151 -3.53 -2.36 4.79
C SER A 151 -2.23 -2.66 4.04
N ASP A 152 -1.88 -1.79 3.11
CA ASP A 152 -0.62 -1.85 2.34
C ASP A 152 0.46 -0.99 2.99
N LEU A 153 0.04 0.09 3.63
CA LEU A 153 0.88 1.06 4.32
C LEU A 153 0.29 1.39 5.68
N LEU A 154 1.15 1.63 6.66
CA LEU A 154 0.81 2.19 7.97
C LEU A 154 1.56 3.50 8.13
N ILE A 155 0.86 4.56 8.50
CA ILE A 155 1.45 5.86 8.83
C ILE A 155 1.06 6.21 10.26
N GLY A 156 2.03 6.53 11.11
CA GLY A 156 1.75 6.89 12.49
C GLY A 156 2.98 7.01 13.39
N PRO A 157 2.77 7.44 14.63
CA PRO A 157 3.83 7.62 15.64
C PRO A 157 4.14 6.29 16.35
N VAL A 158 4.33 5.23 15.59
CA VAL A 158 4.64 3.89 16.09
C VAL A 158 6.06 3.50 15.73
N LYS A 159 6.67 2.61 16.51
CA LYS A 159 7.94 1.98 16.17
C LYS A 159 7.72 0.49 15.99
N ILE A 160 8.11 -0.01 14.84
CA ILE A 160 8.10 -1.43 14.51
C ILE A 160 9.53 -1.83 14.16
N ASP A 161 10.13 -2.66 15.00
CA ASP A 161 11.47 -3.22 14.79
C ASP A 161 11.34 -4.75 14.76
N GLU A 162 10.77 -5.24 13.65
CA GLU A 162 10.48 -6.66 13.46
C GLU A 162 10.86 -7.08 12.03
N ALA A 163 11.34 -8.31 11.90
CA ALA A 163 11.65 -8.90 10.59
C ALA A 163 10.40 -8.93 9.70
N GLY A 164 10.59 -8.58 8.42
CA GLY A 164 9.50 -8.52 7.45
C GLY A 164 8.76 -7.18 7.38
N PHE A 165 9.06 -6.26 8.31
CA PHE A 165 8.61 -4.86 8.24
C PHE A 165 9.75 -3.96 7.80
N TYR A 166 9.39 -2.93 7.06
CA TYR A 166 10.30 -1.87 6.61
C TYR A 166 9.71 -0.53 7.03
N GLY A 167 10.55 0.39 7.44
CA GLY A 167 10.13 1.69 7.92
C GLY A 167 10.91 2.84 7.29
N ARG A 168 10.29 4.02 7.25
CA ARG A 168 10.90 5.27 6.85
C ARG A 168 10.32 6.40 7.67
N ARG A 169 11.18 7.26 8.22
CA ARG A 169 10.78 8.52 8.85
C ARG A 169 10.15 9.43 7.80
N LEU A 170 9.00 10.04 8.14
CA LEU A 170 8.32 11.01 7.31
C LEU A 170 8.53 12.44 7.81
N LEU A 171 8.04 12.74 9.02
CA LEU A 171 8.07 14.09 9.58
C LEU A 171 8.09 14.09 11.11
N GLY A 172 8.47 15.23 11.68
CA GLY A 172 8.41 15.51 13.12
C GLY A 172 7.33 16.52 13.44
N ASP A 173 6.81 16.46 14.68
CA ASP A 173 5.90 17.46 15.25
C ASP A 173 6.04 17.50 16.77
N HIS A 174 5.35 18.44 17.41
CA HIS A 174 5.27 18.57 18.87
C HIS A 174 3.88 19.04 19.26
N TYR A 175 3.58 18.98 20.56
CA TYR A 175 2.28 19.38 21.08
C TYR A 175 2.24 20.86 21.45
N VAL A 176 1.10 21.48 21.16
CA VAL A 176 0.72 22.83 21.55
C VAL A 176 -0.67 22.79 22.17
N CYS A 177 -1.05 23.84 22.91
CA CYS A 177 -2.42 24.00 23.39
C CYS A 177 -3.22 24.88 22.45
N VAL A 178 -4.50 24.55 22.29
CA VAL A 178 -5.49 25.34 21.56
C VAL A 178 -6.64 25.69 22.50
N LEU A 179 -7.15 26.90 22.37
CA LEU A 179 -8.20 27.46 23.21
C LEU A 179 -8.98 28.55 22.46
N ALA A 180 -10.11 28.99 23.00
CA ALA A 180 -10.84 30.12 22.45
C ALA A 180 -10.02 31.41 22.52
N HIS A 181 -10.27 32.35 21.59
CA HIS A 181 -9.53 33.62 21.56
C HIS A 181 -9.70 34.47 22.83
N ASP A 182 -10.88 34.40 23.44
CA ASP A 182 -11.28 35.11 24.64
C ASP A 182 -10.98 34.32 25.94
N ASN A 183 -10.39 33.15 25.83
CA ASN A 183 -10.00 32.38 27.00
C ASN A 183 -8.81 33.04 27.72
N PRO A 184 -8.95 33.45 29.01
CA PRO A 184 -7.92 34.20 29.74
C PRO A 184 -6.63 33.41 29.99
N LEU A 185 -6.67 32.09 29.84
CA LEU A 185 -5.46 31.26 29.92
C LEU A 185 -4.44 31.57 28.81
N GLY A 186 -4.88 32.17 27.72
CA GLY A 186 -4.02 32.59 26.62
C GLY A 186 -3.30 33.93 26.83
N ASP A 187 -3.64 34.72 27.82
CA ASP A 187 -3.12 36.09 28.02
C ASP A 187 -1.69 36.13 28.59
N SER A 188 -1.20 35.02 29.07
CA SER A 188 0.16 34.88 29.58
C SER A 188 0.68 33.46 29.30
N PRO A 189 2.01 33.23 29.31
CA PRO A 189 2.57 31.88 29.12
C PRO A 189 1.92 30.87 30.08
N LEU A 190 1.58 29.71 29.51
CA LEU A 190 0.93 28.63 30.24
C LEU A 190 1.99 27.80 30.95
N ASP A 191 2.18 28.01 32.23
CA ASP A 191 3.06 27.20 33.07
C ASP A 191 2.42 25.83 33.40
N VAL A 192 3.22 24.94 33.99
CA VAL A 192 2.80 23.57 34.32
C VAL A 192 1.62 23.56 35.31
N ALA A 193 1.60 24.47 36.31
CA ALA A 193 0.55 24.50 37.32
C ALA A 193 -0.79 24.97 36.75
N ARG A 194 -0.78 26.05 35.94
CA ARG A 194 -1.96 26.57 35.24
C ARG A 194 -2.47 25.56 34.23
N PHE A 195 -1.58 24.91 33.51
CA PHE A 195 -1.94 23.86 32.52
C PHE A 195 -2.61 22.67 33.22
N ALA A 196 -2.07 22.16 34.32
CA ALA A 196 -2.64 21.02 35.03
C ALA A 196 -4.00 21.35 35.68
N ALA A 197 -4.19 22.61 36.11
CA ALA A 197 -5.44 23.05 36.72
C ALA A 197 -6.55 23.37 35.70
N ALA A 198 -6.18 23.74 34.48
CA ALA A 198 -7.13 24.12 33.44
C ALA A 198 -8.05 22.95 33.05
N PRO A 199 -9.36 23.19 32.83
CA PRO A 199 -10.24 22.15 32.33
C PRO A 199 -9.88 21.79 30.88
N GLN A 200 -9.68 20.50 30.64
CA GLN A 200 -9.08 20.00 29.38
C GLN A 200 -10.02 19.12 28.56
N VAL A 201 -9.97 19.29 27.26
CA VAL A 201 -10.44 18.28 26.33
C VAL A 201 -9.28 17.32 26.05
N VAL A 202 -9.41 16.08 26.46
CA VAL A 202 -8.40 15.04 26.25
C VAL A 202 -8.76 14.22 25.02
N ILE A 203 -7.79 14.06 24.11
CA ILE A 203 -7.97 13.27 22.89
C ILE A 203 -7.42 11.87 23.13
N THR A 204 -8.28 10.86 23.00
CA THR A 204 -7.92 9.43 23.12
C THR A 204 -8.27 8.70 21.84
N TYR A 205 -7.31 7.96 21.30
CA TYR A 205 -7.49 7.22 20.04
C TYR A 205 -7.95 5.76 20.24
N GLY A 206 -8.41 5.45 21.46
CA GLY A 206 -8.84 4.11 21.85
C GLY A 206 -7.68 3.16 22.22
N GLY A 207 -8.01 2.08 22.94
CA GLY A 207 -7.03 1.12 23.44
C GLY A 207 -6.03 1.74 24.43
N ASN A 208 -4.83 1.17 24.51
CA ASN A 208 -3.77 1.61 25.42
C ASN A 208 -2.88 2.71 24.83
N TRP A 209 -3.22 3.27 23.65
CA TRP A 209 -2.42 4.34 23.06
C TRP A 209 -2.68 5.66 23.79
N ARG A 210 -1.61 6.34 24.18
CA ARG A 210 -1.66 7.63 24.88
C ARG A 210 -0.82 8.66 24.14
N SER A 211 -1.32 9.87 24.05
CA SER A 211 -0.56 11.02 23.55
C SER A 211 0.70 11.21 24.40
N ARG A 212 1.81 11.51 23.76
CA ARG A 212 3.11 11.58 24.44
C ARG A 212 3.13 12.63 25.55
N TYR A 213 2.44 13.76 25.37
CA TYR A 213 2.34 14.78 26.42
C TYR A 213 1.66 14.24 27.70
N LEU A 214 0.67 13.34 27.59
CA LEU A 214 0.04 12.70 28.73
C LEU A 214 1.00 11.77 29.48
N VAL A 215 1.88 11.09 28.74
CA VAL A 215 2.92 10.24 29.32
C VAL A 215 3.95 11.10 30.07
N GLU A 216 4.34 12.26 29.53
CA GLU A 216 5.26 13.18 30.17
C GLU A 216 4.64 13.84 31.41
N MET A 217 3.33 14.20 31.36
CA MET A 217 2.59 14.67 32.54
C MET A 217 2.59 13.63 33.67
N GLU A 218 2.24 12.39 33.33
CA GLU A 218 2.23 11.31 34.33
C GLU A 218 3.60 11.05 34.94
N ALA A 219 4.66 11.09 34.12
CA ALA A 219 6.04 11.01 34.63
C ALA A 219 6.42 12.15 35.59
N ALA A 220 5.78 13.31 35.43
CA ALA A 220 5.91 14.44 36.35
C ALA A 220 4.96 14.36 37.58
N GLY A 221 4.23 13.27 37.75
CA GLY A 221 3.27 13.08 38.83
C GLY A 221 1.97 13.87 38.65
N LEU A 222 1.63 14.28 37.44
CA LEU A 222 0.47 15.09 37.11
C LEU A 222 -0.54 14.32 36.28
N ALA A 223 -1.80 14.71 36.40
CA ALA A 223 -2.90 14.23 35.52
C ALA A 223 -3.64 15.43 34.93
N PRO A 224 -4.22 15.32 33.74
CA PRO A 224 -5.05 16.39 33.19
C PRO A 224 -6.33 16.55 33.98
N ASN A 225 -6.75 17.81 34.23
CA ASN A 225 -8.10 18.11 34.73
C ASN A 225 -9.10 17.90 33.58
N MET A 226 -9.46 16.64 33.32
CA MET A 226 -10.27 16.23 32.17
C MET A 226 -11.74 16.64 32.38
N ALA A 227 -12.19 17.59 31.59
CA ALA A 227 -13.60 18.00 31.50
C ALA A 227 -14.35 17.27 30.37
N LEU A 228 -13.66 16.90 29.30
CA LEU A 228 -14.23 16.22 28.15
C LEU A 228 -13.20 15.26 27.56
N GLU A 229 -13.66 14.08 27.12
CA GLU A 229 -12.86 13.12 26.38
C GLU A 229 -13.42 12.95 24.94
N LEU A 230 -12.55 12.99 23.93
CA LEU A 230 -12.93 12.83 22.53
C LEU A 230 -12.04 11.80 21.81
N PRO A 231 -12.59 11.02 20.87
CA PRO A 231 -11.80 10.08 20.07
C PRO A 231 -11.02 10.77 18.94
N SER A 232 -11.22 12.08 18.72
CA SER A 232 -10.60 12.85 17.65
C SER A 232 -10.67 14.34 17.94
N PRO A 233 -9.67 15.14 17.52
CA PRO A 233 -9.72 16.60 17.67
C PRO A 233 -10.58 17.31 16.61
N ALA A 234 -11.29 16.57 15.76
CA ALA A 234 -12.01 17.11 14.58
C ALA A 234 -13.04 18.20 14.94
N THR A 235 -13.66 18.12 16.11
CA THR A 235 -14.72 19.02 16.56
C THR A 235 -14.27 20.09 17.55
N LEU A 236 -12.96 20.27 17.76
CA LEU A 236 -12.46 21.27 18.71
C LEU A 236 -12.82 22.71 18.31
N ARG A 237 -12.95 23.00 17.01
CA ARG A 237 -13.37 24.32 16.53
C ARG A 237 -14.78 24.71 16.96
N GLU A 238 -15.64 23.73 17.14
CA GLU A 238 -17.04 23.87 17.54
C GLU A 238 -17.20 23.84 19.07
N ILE A 239 -16.29 23.17 19.79
CA ILE A 239 -16.38 22.94 21.22
C ILE A 239 -15.71 24.04 22.03
N LEU A 240 -14.53 24.50 21.65
CA LEU A 240 -13.74 25.43 22.45
C LEU A 240 -14.29 26.85 22.49
N PRO A 241 -14.87 27.44 21.41
CA PRO A 241 -15.42 28.79 21.48
C PRO A 241 -16.50 28.93 22.55
N GLY A 242 -16.41 29.99 23.36
CA GLY A 242 -17.36 30.28 24.47
C GLY A 242 -17.22 29.36 25.66
N THR A 243 -16.10 28.62 25.79
CA THR A 243 -15.78 27.79 26.94
C THR A 243 -14.43 28.17 27.52
N ASP A 244 -14.17 27.75 28.77
CA ASP A 244 -12.89 27.86 29.45
C ASP A 244 -11.94 26.68 29.16
N LEU A 245 -12.34 25.79 28.26
CA LEU A 245 -11.61 24.56 27.93
C LEU A 245 -10.34 24.85 27.12
N ILE A 246 -9.32 24.03 27.36
CA ILE A 246 -8.14 23.94 26.52
C ILE A 246 -8.03 22.51 25.92
N ALA A 247 -7.37 22.37 24.79
CA ALA A 247 -7.04 21.06 24.24
C ALA A 247 -5.57 21.03 23.82
N THR A 248 -4.91 19.90 24.04
CA THR A 248 -3.52 19.68 23.62
C THR A 248 -3.48 18.81 22.36
N VAL A 249 -2.94 19.36 21.27
CA VAL A 249 -2.89 18.73 19.95
C VAL A 249 -1.54 18.97 19.28
N PRO A 250 -1.15 18.16 18.26
CA PRO A 250 0.01 18.47 17.44
C PRO A 250 -0.08 19.83 16.76
N LEU A 251 1.03 20.53 16.61
CA LEU A 251 1.08 21.88 16.03
C LEU A 251 0.44 21.95 14.63
N ARG A 252 0.69 20.96 13.76
CA ARG A 252 0.06 20.93 12.42
C ARG A 252 -1.45 20.77 12.49
N SER A 253 -1.96 19.98 13.44
CA SER A 253 -3.41 19.91 13.70
C SER A 253 -3.96 21.25 14.18
N ALA A 254 -3.27 21.92 15.11
CA ALA A 254 -3.67 23.24 15.60
C ALA A 254 -3.77 24.26 14.47
N ARG A 255 -2.77 24.30 13.58
CA ARG A 255 -2.76 25.20 12.41
C ARG A 255 -3.90 24.90 11.41
N SER A 256 -4.32 23.64 11.27
CA SER A 256 -5.43 23.27 10.39
C SER A 256 -6.79 23.78 10.87
N PHE A 257 -6.91 24.15 12.14
CA PHE A 257 -8.14 24.77 12.67
C PHE A 257 -8.32 26.25 12.20
N GLY A 258 -7.29 26.85 11.60
CA GLY A 258 -7.34 28.22 11.10
C GLY A 258 -7.48 29.27 12.20
N ALA A 259 -7.98 30.43 11.83
CA ALA A 259 -8.09 31.60 12.75
C ALA A 259 -9.18 31.44 13.82
N GLY A 260 -9.87 30.32 13.91
CA GLY A 260 -10.96 30.12 14.90
C GLY A 260 -10.51 29.87 16.31
N LEU A 261 -9.26 29.47 16.52
CA LEU A 261 -8.69 29.15 17.82
C LEU A 261 -7.32 29.79 17.98
N ARG A 262 -7.00 30.14 19.23
CA ARG A 262 -5.69 30.64 19.61
C ARG A 262 -4.77 29.45 19.91
N ILE A 263 -3.53 29.54 19.45
CA ILE A 263 -2.48 28.54 19.70
C ILE A 263 -1.53 29.14 20.75
N VAL A 264 -1.24 28.40 21.81
CA VAL A 264 -0.26 28.75 22.83
C VAL A 264 0.68 27.58 23.08
N ASP A 265 1.87 27.85 23.61
CA ASP A 265 2.85 26.82 23.92
C ASP A 265 2.32 25.85 24.96
N CYS A 266 2.58 24.58 24.80
CA CYS A 266 2.28 23.55 25.78
C CYS A 266 3.49 23.35 26.69
N PRO A 267 3.31 23.32 28.04
CA PRO A 267 4.40 23.01 28.97
C PRO A 267 5.02 21.63 28.78
N PHE A 268 4.31 20.73 28.09
CA PHE A 268 4.77 19.41 27.71
C PHE A 268 4.74 19.30 26.18
N PRO A 269 5.72 19.89 25.47
CA PRO A 269 5.72 19.90 24.00
C PRO A 269 5.93 18.51 23.38
N ALA A 270 6.53 17.59 24.15
CA ALA A 270 6.62 16.14 23.85
C ALA A 270 6.86 15.83 22.37
N PRO A 271 8.01 16.18 21.78
CA PRO A 271 8.27 16.02 20.36
C PRO A 271 8.14 14.54 19.95
N PHE A 272 7.52 14.30 18.80
CA PHE A 272 7.29 12.98 18.28
C PHE A 272 7.54 12.90 16.78
N GLY A 273 7.57 11.71 16.26
CA GLY A 273 7.75 11.47 14.87
C GLY A 273 6.66 10.61 14.26
N ILE A 274 6.45 10.84 12.99
CA ILE A 274 5.59 10.03 12.13
C ILE A 274 6.45 9.22 11.20
N ASP A 275 6.21 7.93 11.19
CA ASP A 275 6.90 6.96 10.34
C ASP A 275 5.91 6.30 9.37
N LEU A 276 6.43 5.90 8.21
CA LEU A 276 5.74 5.09 7.22
C LEU A 276 6.26 3.67 7.28
N TYR A 277 5.37 2.69 7.40
CA TYR A 277 5.72 1.27 7.41
C TYR A 277 5.02 0.50 6.31
N TRP A 278 5.69 -0.57 5.84
CA TRP A 278 5.17 -1.56 4.90
C TRP A 278 5.82 -2.92 5.15
N THR A 279 5.31 -3.99 4.54
CA THR A 279 5.86 -5.35 4.71
C THR A 279 6.58 -5.84 3.46
N THR A 280 7.25 -6.99 3.59
CA THR A 280 7.87 -7.72 2.47
C THR A 280 6.92 -7.90 1.29
N ARG A 281 5.61 -8.06 1.54
CA ARG A 281 4.57 -8.25 0.51
C ARG A 281 4.60 -7.15 -0.56
N THR A 282 4.80 -5.90 -0.17
CA THR A 282 4.77 -4.75 -1.08
C THR A 282 6.15 -4.11 -1.30
N HIS A 283 7.20 -4.65 -0.65
CA HIS A 283 8.54 -4.04 -0.65
C HIS A 283 9.10 -3.86 -2.06
N HIS A 284 9.03 -4.91 -2.89
CA HIS A 284 9.58 -4.92 -4.25
C HIS A 284 8.60 -4.44 -5.33
N SER A 285 7.31 -4.23 -4.99
CA SER A 285 6.30 -3.76 -5.94
C SER A 285 6.66 -2.37 -6.48
N PRO A 286 6.79 -2.19 -7.82
CA PRO A 286 7.13 -0.90 -8.42
C PRO A 286 6.11 0.19 -8.08
N MET A 287 4.81 -0.13 -8.10
CA MET A 287 3.72 0.78 -7.72
C MET A 287 3.86 1.26 -6.27
N HIS A 288 4.03 0.33 -5.33
CA HIS A 288 4.16 0.70 -3.91
C HIS A 288 5.45 1.46 -3.64
N ARG A 289 6.54 1.17 -4.34
CA ARG A 289 7.80 1.93 -4.25
C ARG A 289 7.61 3.37 -4.70
N TRP A 290 6.94 3.56 -5.84
CA TRP A 290 6.60 4.89 -6.35
C TRP A 290 5.72 5.66 -5.35
N LEU A 291 4.66 5.02 -4.83
CA LEU A 291 3.74 5.65 -3.87
C LEU A 291 4.46 6.04 -2.57
N ARG A 292 5.34 5.18 -2.03
CA ARG A 292 6.16 5.51 -0.87
C ARG A 292 7.10 6.68 -1.14
N GLY A 293 7.66 6.76 -2.35
CA GLY A 293 8.44 7.91 -2.81
C GLY A 293 7.62 9.19 -2.79
N LEU A 294 6.43 9.16 -3.38
CA LEU A 294 5.50 10.30 -3.41
C LEU A 294 5.12 10.78 -2.00
N ILE A 295 4.75 9.87 -1.09
CA ILE A 295 4.44 10.20 0.31
C ILE A 295 5.66 10.84 0.99
N GLY A 296 6.85 10.32 0.74
CA GLY A 296 8.07 10.89 1.30
C GLY A 296 8.40 12.29 0.80
N HIS A 297 8.14 12.60 -0.47
CA HIS A 297 8.30 13.95 -1.01
C HIS A 297 7.30 14.92 -0.40
N ILE A 298 6.03 14.50 -0.27
CA ILE A 298 5.00 15.32 0.40
C ILE A 298 5.40 15.61 1.86
N ALA A 299 5.89 14.61 2.57
CA ALA A 299 6.34 14.79 3.95
C ALA A 299 7.51 15.79 4.06
N ALA A 300 8.48 15.72 3.15
CA ALA A 300 9.59 16.66 3.10
C ALA A 300 9.14 18.10 2.78
N GLU A 301 8.20 18.28 1.86
CA GLU A 301 7.59 19.58 1.58
C GLU A 301 6.92 20.16 2.83
N LEU A 302 6.15 19.33 3.56
CA LEU A 302 5.49 19.74 4.80
C LEU A 302 6.47 20.05 5.94
N GLU A 303 7.66 19.46 5.96
CA GLU A 303 8.70 19.81 6.94
C GLU A 303 9.36 21.17 6.64
N THR A 304 9.57 21.47 5.36
CA THR A 304 10.14 22.77 4.92
C THR A 304 9.18 23.93 5.10
N ASP A 305 7.87 23.69 5.02
CA ASP A 305 6.82 24.70 5.23
C ASP A 305 6.59 25.06 6.72
N GLN A 306 7.43 24.62 7.65
CA GLN A 306 7.43 25.14 9.01
C GLN A 306 8.15 26.50 9.03
N PRO A 307 7.46 27.62 9.15
CA PRO A 307 8.13 28.91 9.41
C PRO A 307 8.80 28.85 10.78
N GLY A 308 10.12 28.88 10.77
CA GLY A 308 11.03 29.22 11.86
C GLY A 308 10.92 28.42 13.16
N LYS A 309 12.01 27.72 13.49
CA LYS A 309 12.43 27.52 14.87
C LYS A 309 12.66 28.87 15.56
#